data_2c47ce6ba90c34be86453e6675228334
#
_entry.id   2c47ce6ba90c34be86453e6675228334
#
_cell.length_a   1.000
_cell.length_b   1.000
_cell.length_c   1.000
_cell.angle_alpha   90.00
_cell.angle_beta   90.00
_cell.angle_gamma   90.00
#
_symmetry.space_group_name_H-M   'P 1'
#
loop_
_entity.id
_entity.type
_entity.pdbx_description
1 polymer ?
#
loop_
_entity_poly.entity_id
_entity_poly.type
_entity_poly.pdbx_seq_one_letter_code
_entity_poly.pdbx_strand_id
1 'polypeptide(L)'
;GLGETVSIGTVGISQADGQKLAMAEEKQISFSPAWIDYRATDTSAKPSSFSDWGPTPDLQLKPEMAAPGGNISSAKPGGGFQLMSGTSMASPHMAGAAAVVRQYLQEKLGLTESGQVHDLTDALLMSTAHPALREDGSPYSPRQQGAGVLNLKDAVMAEAYLTVDGCD
;
A
#
# COMPACT_ATOMS: atom_id res chain seq x y z
N GLY A 1 7.30 -14.15 -17.68
CA GLY A 1 8.61 -13.92 -17.11
C GLY A 1 9.70 -14.31 -18.10
N LEU A 2 10.77 -13.54 -18.13
CA LEU A 2 11.96 -13.86 -18.90
C LEU A 2 12.69 -15.00 -18.19
N GLY A 3 13.11 -16.02 -18.94
CA GLY A 3 13.77 -17.19 -18.39
C GLY A 3 15.16 -16.86 -17.79
N GLU A 4 15.67 -17.75 -16.97
CA GLU A 4 16.91 -17.61 -16.20
C GLU A 4 18.20 -17.42 -17.03
N THR A 5 18.13 -17.46 -18.36
CA THR A 5 19.29 -17.42 -19.26
C THR A 5 19.52 -16.06 -19.95
N VAL A 6 18.81 -15.02 -19.55
CA VAL A 6 18.96 -13.69 -20.18
C VAL A 6 20.21 -13.03 -19.61
N SER A 7 21.27 -12.91 -20.43
CA SER A 7 22.56 -12.31 -20.07
C SER A 7 22.67 -10.80 -20.33
N ILE A 8 21.62 -10.20 -20.89
CA ILE A 8 21.53 -8.76 -21.18
C ILE A 8 20.53 -8.08 -20.25
N GLY A 9 20.74 -6.81 -19.96
CA GLY A 9 19.79 -6.02 -19.17
C GLY A 9 18.42 -6.03 -19.83
N THR A 10 17.39 -6.40 -19.04
CA THR A 10 16.02 -6.43 -19.49
C THR A 10 15.15 -5.55 -18.61
N VAL A 11 14.23 -4.85 -19.21
CA VAL A 11 13.30 -3.93 -18.55
C VAL A 11 11.89 -4.19 -19.07
N GLY A 12 10.94 -4.26 -18.14
CA GLY A 12 9.51 -4.31 -18.49
C GLY A 12 9.02 -2.91 -18.84
N ILE A 13 8.32 -2.79 -19.97
CA ILE A 13 7.66 -1.55 -20.38
C ILE A 13 6.18 -1.81 -20.61
N SER A 14 5.35 -0.74 -20.57
CA SER A 14 3.94 -0.87 -20.89
C SER A 14 3.76 -1.23 -22.38
N GLN A 15 2.62 -1.83 -22.72
CA GLN A 15 2.29 -2.13 -24.13
C GLN A 15 2.29 -0.87 -24.98
N ALA A 16 1.78 0.25 -24.47
CA ALA A 16 1.75 1.53 -25.15
C ALA A 16 3.16 2.08 -25.42
N ASP A 17 4.06 1.98 -24.46
CA ASP A 17 5.46 2.42 -24.63
C ASP A 17 6.23 1.47 -25.57
N GLY A 18 5.94 0.19 -25.52
CA GLY A 18 6.46 -0.79 -26.47
C GLY A 18 6.05 -0.49 -27.91
N GLN A 19 4.81 -0.08 -28.14
CA GLN A 19 4.32 0.35 -29.46
C GLN A 19 5.03 1.63 -29.93
N LYS A 20 5.20 2.64 -29.05
CA LYS A 20 5.95 3.86 -29.37
C LYS A 20 7.40 3.53 -29.78
N LEU A 21 8.05 2.66 -29.01
CA LEU A 21 9.42 2.24 -29.29
C LEU A 21 9.52 1.48 -30.62
N ALA A 22 8.55 0.63 -30.94
CA ALA A 22 8.50 -0.10 -32.19
C ALA A 22 8.34 0.81 -33.41
N MET A 23 7.63 1.95 -33.28
CA MET A 23 7.38 2.94 -34.29
C MET A 23 8.46 4.03 -34.39
N ALA A 24 9.38 4.11 -33.44
CA ALA A 24 10.43 5.11 -33.42
C ALA A 24 11.42 4.86 -34.58
N GLU A 25 11.79 5.92 -35.29
CA GLU A 25 12.81 5.87 -36.36
C GLU A 25 14.19 5.53 -35.77
N GLU A 26 14.55 6.17 -34.66
CA GLU A 26 15.74 5.84 -33.91
C GLU A 26 15.36 5.02 -32.65
N LYS A 27 15.89 3.79 -32.57
CA LYS A 27 15.64 2.87 -31.45
C LYS A 27 16.74 2.96 -30.40
N GLN A 28 16.95 4.15 -29.87
CA GLN A 28 17.94 4.39 -28.83
C GLN A 28 17.23 4.50 -27.47
N ILE A 29 17.67 3.70 -26.51
CA ILE A 29 17.17 3.73 -25.14
C ILE A 29 18.31 4.16 -24.24
N SER A 30 18.09 5.22 -23.46
CA SER A 30 19.00 5.63 -22.40
C SER A 30 18.44 5.22 -21.03
N PHE A 31 19.27 4.68 -20.19
CA PHE A 31 18.91 4.39 -18.79
C PHE A 31 19.44 5.49 -17.89
N SER A 32 18.55 6.10 -17.11
CA SER A 32 18.96 6.99 -16.04
C SER A 32 19.61 6.17 -14.91
N PRO A 33 20.70 6.64 -14.29
CA PRO A 33 21.24 6.03 -13.09
C PRO A 33 20.33 6.18 -11.85
N ALA A 34 19.27 6.98 -11.95
CA ALA A 34 18.22 7.02 -10.93
C ALA A 34 17.42 5.73 -10.97
N TRP A 35 17.67 4.86 -10.02
CA TRP A 35 17.23 3.46 -9.98
C TRP A 35 15.72 3.25 -9.86
N ILE A 36 14.99 4.21 -9.34
CA ILE A 36 13.56 4.04 -9.06
C ILE A 36 12.85 5.37 -9.27
N ASP A 37 12.10 5.48 -10.33
CA ASP A 37 11.10 6.53 -10.51
C ASP A 37 9.73 5.95 -10.10
N TYR A 38 9.32 6.21 -8.86
CA TYR A 38 7.98 5.88 -8.41
C TYR A 38 7.00 6.89 -8.99
N ARG A 39 6.46 6.57 -10.14
CA ARG A 39 5.33 7.33 -10.67
C ARG A 39 4.03 6.72 -10.20
N ALA A 40 3.19 7.54 -9.63
CA ALA A 40 1.79 7.18 -9.46
C ALA A 40 1.23 6.80 -10.84
N THR A 41 0.62 5.62 -10.93
CA THR A 41 -0.14 5.22 -12.12
C THR A 41 -1.58 5.67 -11.96
N ASP A 42 -2.36 5.70 -13.02
CA ASP A 42 -3.79 6.04 -12.97
C ASP A 42 -4.60 5.12 -12.05
N THR A 43 -4.03 3.95 -11.70
CA THR A 43 -4.61 3.00 -10.76
C THR A 43 -4.05 3.12 -9.34
N SER A 44 -3.07 4.01 -9.12
CA SER A 44 -2.50 4.23 -7.79
C SER A 44 -3.54 4.80 -6.85
N ALA A 45 -3.56 4.30 -5.62
CA ALA A 45 -4.50 4.69 -4.58
C ALA A 45 -5.99 4.46 -4.92
N LYS A 46 -6.30 3.60 -5.90
CA LYS A 46 -7.67 3.15 -6.18
C LYS A 46 -7.86 1.74 -5.61
N PRO A 47 -9.03 1.44 -5.01
CA PRO A 47 -9.36 0.07 -4.59
C PRO A 47 -9.29 -0.88 -5.79
N SER A 48 -8.59 -1.99 -5.62
CA SER A 48 -8.49 -3.02 -6.65
C SER A 48 -9.83 -3.75 -6.82
N SER A 49 -10.11 -4.23 -8.02
CA SER A 49 -11.38 -4.95 -8.33
C SER A 49 -11.57 -6.24 -7.53
N PHE A 50 -10.50 -6.81 -7.00
CA PHE A 50 -10.53 -8.01 -6.17
C PHE A 50 -10.68 -7.70 -4.66
N SER A 51 -10.74 -6.43 -4.27
CA SER A 51 -10.92 -6.05 -2.86
C SER A 51 -12.36 -6.26 -2.44
N ASP A 52 -12.56 -6.91 -1.31
CA ASP A 52 -13.88 -7.12 -0.72
C ASP A 52 -14.47 -5.83 -0.15
N TRP A 53 -15.78 -5.87 0.05
CA TRP A 53 -16.57 -4.78 0.57
C TRP A 53 -17.22 -5.19 1.90
N GLY A 54 -17.16 -4.31 2.88
CA GLY A 54 -17.99 -4.44 4.08
C GLY A 54 -19.46 -4.06 3.84
N PRO A 55 -20.29 -4.15 4.85
CA PRO A 55 -19.98 -4.59 6.21
C PRO A 55 -19.85 -6.12 6.32
N THR A 56 -19.41 -6.58 7.49
CA THR A 56 -19.46 -8.01 7.84
C THR A 56 -20.92 -8.47 8.02
N PRO A 57 -21.21 -9.80 8.06
CA PRO A 57 -22.56 -10.30 8.28
C PRO A 57 -23.22 -9.85 9.60
N ASP A 58 -22.40 -9.54 10.61
CA ASP A 58 -22.81 -8.97 11.90
C ASP A 58 -22.85 -7.44 11.92
N LEU A 59 -22.77 -6.81 10.73
CA LEU A 59 -22.90 -5.38 10.49
C LEU A 59 -21.75 -4.52 11.00
N GLN A 60 -20.59 -5.10 11.30
CA GLN A 60 -19.40 -4.32 11.61
C GLN A 60 -18.82 -3.67 10.35
N LEU A 61 -18.33 -2.45 10.47
CA LEU A 61 -17.65 -1.77 9.37
C LEU A 61 -16.25 -2.37 9.17
N LYS A 62 -16.07 -3.02 8.04
CA LYS A 62 -14.80 -3.57 7.55
C LYS A 62 -14.66 -3.20 6.05
N PRO A 63 -13.44 -3.06 5.55
CA PRO A 63 -12.16 -3.03 6.27
C PRO A 63 -12.01 -1.77 7.12
N GLU A 64 -11.16 -1.79 8.13
CA GLU A 64 -10.78 -0.58 8.90
C GLU A 64 -9.96 0.37 8.05
N MET A 65 -9.10 -0.17 7.21
CA MET A 65 -8.19 0.57 6.34
C MET A 65 -7.87 -0.21 5.07
N ALA A 66 -7.32 0.48 4.10
CA ALA A 66 -6.76 -0.11 2.89
C ALA A 66 -5.22 0.02 2.87
N ALA A 67 -4.56 -0.93 2.24
CA ALA A 67 -3.12 -0.92 2.01
C ALA A 67 -2.79 -1.38 0.58
N PRO A 68 -1.58 -1.07 0.05
CA PRO A 68 -1.18 -1.52 -1.27
C PRO A 68 -1.22 -3.04 -1.41
N GLY A 69 -1.96 -3.54 -2.39
CA GLY A 69 -2.14 -4.97 -2.65
C GLY A 69 -2.05 -5.34 -4.13
N GLY A 70 -1.93 -4.36 -5.03
CA GLY A 70 -1.83 -4.56 -6.46
C GLY A 70 -0.39 -4.47 -6.96
N ASN A 71 0.05 -5.46 -7.76
CA ASN A 71 1.38 -5.52 -8.38
C ASN A 71 2.54 -5.35 -7.36
N ILE A 72 2.44 -6.05 -6.26
CA ILE A 72 3.46 -5.99 -5.19
C ILE A 72 4.63 -6.90 -5.55
N SER A 73 5.82 -6.29 -5.65
CA SER A 73 7.08 -7.01 -5.81
C SER A 73 7.64 -7.38 -4.45
N SER A 74 7.83 -8.66 -4.19
CA SER A 74 8.35 -9.14 -2.92
C SER A 74 9.21 -10.39 -3.11
N ALA A 75 9.98 -10.74 -2.07
CA ALA A 75 10.80 -11.94 -2.06
C ALA A 75 9.94 -13.20 -2.20
N LYS A 76 10.45 -14.19 -2.91
CA LYS A 76 9.80 -15.50 -3.06
C LYS A 76 10.60 -16.62 -2.38
N PRO A 77 9.97 -17.71 -1.95
CA PRO A 77 10.66 -18.88 -1.48
C PRO A 77 11.64 -19.40 -2.52
N GLY A 78 12.82 -19.81 -2.07
CA GLY A 78 13.90 -20.26 -2.97
C GLY A 78 14.75 -19.15 -3.57
N GLY A 79 14.49 -17.88 -3.21
CA GLY A 79 15.30 -16.70 -3.62
C GLY A 79 14.73 -15.95 -4.82
N GLY A 80 15.19 -14.71 -4.99
CA GLY A 80 14.68 -13.77 -5.99
C GLY A 80 13.39 -13.07 -5.59
N PHE A 81 12.72 -12.43 -6.55
CA PHE A 81 11.52 -11.64 -6.36
C PHE A 81 10.40 -12.11 -7.29
N GLN A 82 9.18 -11.84 -6.90
CA GLN A 82 8.00 -12.07 -7.73
C GLN A 82 6.98 -10.95 -7.54
N LEU A 83 6.16 -10.73 -8.57
CA LEU A 83 5.03 -9.82 -8.56
C LEU A 83 3.76 -10.61 -8.23
N MET A 84 3.01 -10.13 -7.26
CA MET A 84 1.71 -10.69 -6.89
C MET A 84 0.70 -9.58 -6.61
N SER A 85 -0.57 -9.88 -6.81
CA SER A 85 -1.69 -8.99 -6.46
C SER A 85 -2.70 -9.75 -5.62
N GLY A 86 -3.25 -9.07 -4.62
CA GLY A 86 -4.26 -9.65 -3.74
C GLY A 86 -4.34 -8.91 -2.41
N THR A 87 -5.43 -9.10 -1.70
CA THR A 87 -5.57 -8.68 -0.31
C THR A 87 -4.52 -9.34 0.60
N SER A 88 -4.06 -10.54 0.22
CA SER A 88 -2.93 -11.23 0.86
C SER A 88 -1.59 -10.48 0.75
N MET A 89 -1.46 -9.52 -0.16
CA MET A 89 -0.29 -8.63 -0.28
C MET A 89 -0.52 -7.32 0.48
N ALA A 90 -1.76 -6.87 0.63
CA ALA A 90 -2.11 -5.71 1.44
C ALA A 90 -1.96 -5.99 2.95
N SER A 91 -2.37 -7.15 3.41
CA SER A 91 -2.31 -7.55 4.82
C SER A 91 -0.90 -7.45 5.44
N PRO A 92 0.18 -7.97 4.83
CA PRO A 92 1.53 -7.81 5.38
C PRO A 92 2.04 -6.36 5.35
N HIS A 93 1.56 -5.49 4.46
CA HIS A 93 1.83 -4.06 4.56
C HIS A 93 1.26 -3.45 5.85
N MET A 94 0.01 -3.81 6.19
CA MET A 94 -0.59 -3.38 7.44
C MET A 94 0.16 -3.94 8.66
N ALA A 95 0.52 -5.22 8.64
CA ALA A 95 1.28 -5.84 9.71
C ALA A 95 2.65 -5.17 9.93
N GLY A 96 3.34 -4.84 8.82
CA GLY A 96 4.61 -4.11 8.86
C GLY A 96 4.44 -2.69 9.40
N ALA A 97 3.42 -1.98 8.97
CA ALA A 97 3.12 -0.64 9.45
C ALA A 97 2.78 -0.64 10.95
N ALA A 98 1.93 -1.56 11.39
CA ALA A 98 1.61 -1.73 12.80
C ALA A 98 2.86 -2.04 13.65
N ALA A 99 3.77 -2.88 13.15
CA ALA A 99 5.04 -3.16 13.84
C ALA A 99 5.89 -1.90 14.01
N VAL A 100 6.01 -1.07 12.97
CA VAL A 100 6.78 0.20 13.04
C VAL A 100 6.13 1.20 14.00
N VAL A 101 4.81 1.37 13.96
CA VAL A 101 4.11 2.27 14.89
C VAL A 101 4.25 1.76 16.34
N ARG A 102 4.10 0.46 16.58
CA ARG A 102 4.32 -0.14 17.91
C ARG A 102 5.74 0.10 18.41
N GLN A 103 6.74 -0.08 17.57
CA GLN A 103 8.13 0.23 17.90
C GLN A 103 8.29 1.71 18.26
N TYR A 104 7.71 2.62 17.47
CA TYR A 104 7.73 4.05 17.76
C TYR A 104 7.10 4.38 19.12
N LEU A 105 5.92 3.83 19.41
CA LEU A 105 5.24 4.04 20.69
C LEU A 105 6.07 3.53 21.88
N GLN A 106 6.70 2.39 21.75
CA GLN A 106 7.51 1.79 22.79
C GLN A 106 8.85 2.50 23.00
N GLU A 107 9.59 2.76 21.92
CA GLU A 107 10.95 3.31 22.02
C GLU A 107 10.99 4.83 22.18
N LYS A 108 10.06 5.54 21.58
CA LYS A 108 10.05 7.01 21.61
C LYS A 108 9.14 7.59 22.67
N LEU A 109 7.99 6.96 22.93
CA LEU A 109 7.03 7.43 23.93
C LEU A 109 7.10 6.62 25.25
N GLY A 110 7.90 5.55 25.30
CA GLY A 110 8.11 4.75 26.51
C GLY A 110 6.89 3.94 26.92
N LEU A 111 5.92 3.70 26.04
CA LEU A 111 4.72 2.96 26.34
C LEU A 111 5.00 1.47 26.39
N THR A 112 4.66 0.82 27.50
CA THR A 112 4.92 -0.62 27.73
C THR A 112 3.67 -1.45 27.86
N GLU A 113 2.54 -0.86 28.21
CA GLU A 113 1.26 -1.54 28.37
C GLU A 113 0.73 -2.02 27.02
N SER A 114 0.60 -3.35 26.87
CA SER A 114 0.28 -3.97 25.57
C SER A 114 -1.07 -3.51 25.02
N GLY A 115 -2.11 -3.37 25.84
CA GLY A 115 -3.42 -2.87 25.42
C GLY A 115 -3.32 -1.44 24.91
N GLN A 116 -2.71 -0.54 25.69
CA GLN A 116 -2.54 0.85 25.30
C GLN A 116 -1.73 1.00 23.99
N VAL A 117 -0.67 0.22 23.81
CA VAL A 117 0.12 0.23 22.58
C VAL A 117 -0.71 -0.26 21.39
N HIS A 118 -1.59 -1.24 21.58
CA HIS A 118 -2.50 -1.74 20.56
C HIS A 118 -3.48 -0.65 20.13
N ASP A 119 -4.24 -0.12 21.06
CA ASP A 119 -5.29 0.87 20.81
C ASP A 119 -4.72 2.15 20.15
N LEU A 120 -3.56 2.61 20.62
CA LEU A 120 -2.88 3.76 20.01
C LEU A 120 -2.31 3.45 18.62
N THR A 121 -1.88 2.21 18.35
CA THR A 121 -1.43 1.81 17.02
C THR A 121 -2.58 1.93 16.03
N ASP A 122 -3.74 1.42 16.36
CA ASP A 122 -4.91 1.47 15.51
C ASP A 122 -5.42 2.90 15.34
N ALA A 123 -5.51 3.66 16.44
CA ALA A 123 -5.93 5.05 16.41
C ALA A 123 -5.03 5.92 15.53
N LEU A 124 -3.70 5.77 15.63
CA LEU A 124 -2.75 6.52 14.81
C LEU A 124 -2.85 6.14 13.34
N LEU A 125 -2.88 4.85 13.01
CA LEU A 125 -2.97 4.38 11.64
C LEU A 125 -4.28 4.85 10.98
N MET A 126 -5.41 4.73 11.68
CA MET A 126 -6.71 5.14 11.14
C MET A 126 -6.86 6.65 11.04
N SER A 127 -6.41 7.41 12.06
CA SER A 127 -6.54 8.88 12.07
C SER A 127 -5.70 9.56 11.00
N THR A 128 -4.65 8.91 10.53
CA THR A 128 -3.71 9.48 9.54
C THR A 128 -3.85 8.84 8.16
N ALA A 129 -4.82 7.95 7.99
CA ALA A 129 -5.12 7.35 6.69
C ALA A 129 -5.59 8.39 5.68
N HIS A 130 -5.18 8.25 4.43
CA HIS A 130 -5.57 9.16 3.36
C HIS A 130 -6.72 8.55 2.55
N PRO A 131 -7.89 9.22 2.45
CA PRO A 131 -8.97 8.71 1.64
C PRO A 131 -8.56 8.51 0.17
N ALA A 132 -8.80 7.33 -0.37
CA ALA A 132 -8.72 7.10 -1.81
C ALA A 132 -9.85 7.86 -2.50
N LEU A 133 -9.51 8.58 -3.56
CA LEU A 133 -10.45 9.43 -4.29
C LEU A 133 -10.75 8.86 -5.68
N ARG A 134 -11.98 9.06 -6.13
CA ARG A 134 -12.41 8.82 -7.51
C ARG A 134 -11.89 9.94 -8.43
N GLU A 135 -12.09 9.76 -9.72
CA GLU A 135 -11.70 10.75 -10.74
C GLU A 135 -12.41 12.10 -10.59
N ASP A 136 -13.61 12.10 -10.05
CA ASP A 136 -14.37 13.31 -9.73
C ASP A 136 -13.99 13.99 -8.42
N GLY A 137 -12.97 13.47 -7.72
CA GLY A 137 -12.51 13.96 -6.43
C GLY A 137 -13.34 13.48 -5.23
N SER A 138 -14.43 12.75 -5.44
CA SER A 138 -15.20 12.16 -4.34
C SER A 138 -14.47 10.97 -3.72
N PRO A 139 -14.56 10.74 -2.39
CA PRO A 139 -13.95 9.58 -1.76
C PRO A 139 -14.67 8.28 -2.16
N TYR A 140 -13.92 7.19 -2.17
CA TYR A 140 -14.52 5.87 -2.20
C TYR A 140 -15.33 5.62 -0.92
N SER A 141 -16.27 4.67 -1.01
CA SER A 141 -17.10 4.32 0.15
C SER A 141 -16.24 3.83 1.32
N PRO A 142 -16.54 4.21 2.58
CA PRO A 142 -15.91 3.60 3.75
C PRO A 142 -16.00 2.07 3.79
N ARG A 143 -17.04 1.50 3.17
CA ARG A 143 -17.18 0.04 3.02
C ARG A 143 -16.11 -0.60 2.12
N GLN A 144 -15.38 0.20 1.33
CA GLN A 144 -14.28 -0.27 0.47
C GLN A 144 -12.90 0.05 1.05
N GLN A 145 -12.78 1.14 1.78
CA GLN A 145 -11.49 1.65 2.22
C GLN A 145 -11.36 1.89 3.72
N GLY A 146 -12.44 1.74 4.49
CA GLY A 146 -12.44 2.14 5.90
C GLY A 146 -12.10 3.61 6.08
N ALA A 147 -11.16 3.91 6.96
CA ALA A 147 -10.63 5.26 7.16
C ALA A 147 -9.83 5.81 5.96
N GLY A 148 -9.33 4.93 5.10
CA GLY A 148 -8.55 5.30 3.91
C GLY A 148 -7.35 4.40 3.68
N VAL A 149 -6.43 4.85 2.84
CA VAL A 149 -5.19 4.15 2.50
C VAL A 149 -4.13 4.45 3.56
N LEU A 150 -3.42 3.42 3.99
CA LEU A 150 -2.31 3.48 4.93
C LEU A 150 -1.31 4.58 4.57
N ASN A 151 -0.99 5.44 5.55
CA ASN A 151 0.08 6.42 5.49
C ASN A 151 0.97 6.29 6.73
N LEU A 152 1.97 5.45 6.65
CA LEU A 152 2.88 5.17 7.76
C LEU A 152 3.67 6.40 8.22
N LYS A 153 4.07 7.26 7.27
CA LYS A 153 4.83 8.48 7.60
C LYS A 153 4.01 9.38 8.50
N ASP A 154 2.77 9.66 8.11
CA ASP A 154 1.91 10.55 8.90
C ASP A 154 1.54 9.92 10.24
N ALA A 155 1.41 8.57 10.31
CA ALA A 155 1.14 7.86 11.56
C ALA A 155 2.26 8.04 12.61
N VAL A 156 3.53 8.00 12.20
CA VAL A 156 4.66 8.18 13.14
C VAL A 156 5.03 9.65 13.37
N MET A 157 4.50 10.57 12.56
CA MET A 157 4.72 12.01 12.69
C MET A 157 3.52 12.74 13.32
N ALA A 158 2.44 12.03 13.59
CA ALA A 158 1.22 12.61 14.13
C ALA A 158 1.43 13.14 15.55
N GLU A 159 1.01 14.38 15.77
CA GLU A 159 0.99 15.02 17.08
C GLU A 159 -0.36 14.82 17.82
N ALA A 160 -1.37 14.30 17.11
CA ALA A 160 -2.71 14.04 17.62
C ALA A 160 -3.36 12.86 16.88
N TYR A 161 -4.31 12.23 17.54
CA TYR A 161 -5.11 11.15 16.99
C TYR A 161 -6.57 11.26 17.49
N LEU A 162 -7.47 10.63 16.76
CA LEU A 162 -8.89 10.60 17.12
C LEU A 162 -9.22 9.25 17.78
N THR A 163 -9.96 9.33 18.88
CA THR A 163 -10.60 8.16 19.49
C THR A 163 -12.07 8.45 19.68
N VAL A 164 -12.89 7.41 19.65
CA VAL A 164 -14.32 7.50 19.95
C VAL A 164 -14.57 6.62 21.16
N ASP A 165 -15.00 7.23 22.28
CA ASP A 165 -15.30 6.51 23.52
C ASP A 165 -16.43 5.49 23.29
N GLY A 166 -16.20 4.25 23.72
CA GLY A 166 -17.20 3.17 23.68
C GLY A 166 -17.36 2.47 22.31
N CYS A 167 -16.45 2.66 21.37
CA CYS A 167 -16.35 1.85 20.16
C CYS A 167 -15.11 0.95 20.27
N ASP A 168 -15.34 -0.30 20.65
CA ASP A 168 -14.39 -1.41 20.52
C ASP A 168 -14.56 -2.08 19.16
#